data_33bfd9fa2473c55967729f38692a8c03
#
_entry.id   33bfd9fa2473c55967729f38692a8c03
#
_cell.length_a   1.000
_cell.length_b   1.000
_cell.length_c   1.000
_cell.angle_alpha   90.00
_cell.angle_beta   90.00
_cell.angle_gamma   90.00
#
_symmetry.space_group_name_H-M   'P 1'
#
loop_
_entity.id
_entity.type
_entity.pdbx_description
1 polymer ?
#
loop_
_entity_poly.entity_id
_entity_poly.type
_entity_poly.pdbx_seq_one_letter_code
_entity_poly.pdbx_strand_id
1 'polypeptide(L)'
;MTPDPTQLSTDACTLPDGRTLSYASGGDPDGVPVVVHHGTPGSRLFGALLSGPAAETGVRLLVPDRPGYGRSSPPAAEWSWEDWPADLGGLLDAESVERAGVLGFSGGGPFALAAASDDRVARVGLVSSVVPPAENTLATLASVPFALRAMFRISDAVASISGPSAVVSQYTDRSVSDPVAEAVAADFHEALDRGARAVERENRAFASASLDADSVGVPVRAWHGTTDENTPLSPVRSLIDELDGTFETVEADHLGTLLDRRAAALEWVARKE
;
A
#
# COMPACT_ATOMS: atom_id res chain seq x y z
N MET A 1 1.33 -8.86 -30.00
CA MET A 1 0.54 -7.72 -29.48
C MET A 1 1.26 -7.33 -28.20
N THR A 2 1.96 -6.23 -28.18
CA THR A 2 2.60 -5.71 -26.97
C THR A 2 1.49 -5.40 -25.95
N PRO A 3 1.59 -5.86 -24.70
CA PRO A 3 0.62 -5.50 -23.67
C PRO A 3 0.53 -3.97 -23.56
N ASP A 4 -0.67 -3.45 -23.32
CA ASP A 4 -0.85 -2.03 -23.00
C ASP A 4 -0.21 -1.76 -21.61
N PRO A 5 0.85 -0.96 -21.52
CA PRO A 5 1.56 -0.75 -20.25
C PRO A 5 0.72 -0.03 -19.20
N THR A 6 -0.44 0.51 -19.57
CA THR A 6 -1.37 1.13 -18.63
C THR A 6 -2.36 0.12 -18.04
N GLN A 7 -2.47 -1.10 -18.57
CA GLN A 7 -3.35 -2.14 -18.07
C GLN A 7 -2.64 -3.00 -17.02
N LEU A 8 -3.38 -3.36 -15.96
CA LEU A 8 -2.94 -4.33 -14.97
C LEU A 8 -3.29 -5.74 -15.43
N SER A 9 -2.32 -6.66 -15.36
CA SER A 9 -2.60 -8.10 -15.33
C SER A 9 -2.78 -8.56 -13.89
N THR A 10 -3.52 -9.64 -13.68
CA THR A 10 -3.69 -10.26 -12.36
C THR A 10 -3.15 -11.67 -12.41
N ASP A 11 -2.25 -11.98 -11.48
CA ASP A 11 -1.62 -13.29 -11.31
C ASP A 11 -1.69 -13.74 -9.84
N ALA A 12 -1.20 -14.93 -9.57
CA ALA A 12 -1.10 -15.46 -8.22
C ALA A 12 0.06 -16.43 -8.09
N CYS A 13 0.70 -16.43 -6.92
CA CYS A 13 1.69 -17.43 -6.56
C CYS A 13 1.23 -18.22 -5.32
N THR A 14 1.82 -19.41 -5.13
CA THR A 14 1.63 -20.22 -3.93
C THR A 14 2.80 -19.96 -2.99
N LEU A 15 2.50 -19.49 -1.78
CA LEU A 15 3.49 -19.25 -0.74
C LEU A 15 4.00 -20.59 -0.14
N PRO A 16 5.15 -20.59 0.52
CA PRO A 16 5.71 -21.82 1.12
C PRO A 16 4.80 -22.54 2.10
N ASP A 17 3.89 -21.83 2.75
CA ASP A 17 2.90 -22.40 3.69
C ASP A 17 1.59 -22.87 3.00
N GLY A 18 1.53 -22.81 1.66
CA GLY A 18 0.39 -23.25 0.85
C GLY A 18 -0.69 -22.20 0.65
N ARG A 19 -0.56 -21.00 1.24
CA ARG A 19 -1.46 -19.88 0.95
C ARG A 19 -1.27 -19.38 -0.50
N THR A 20 -2.32 -18.84 -1.06
CA THR A 20 -2.27 -18.11 -2.33
C THR A 20 -2.04 -16.63 -2.06
N LEU A 21 -1.05 -16.03 -2.70
CA LEU A 21 -0.85 -14.59 -2.78
C LEU A 21 -1.20 -14.14 -4.20
N SER A 22 -2.27 -13.36 -4.33
CA SER A 22 -2.66 -12.73 -5.60
C SER A 22 -2.01 -11.35 -5.70
N TYR A 23 -1.64 -10.97 -6.90
CA TYR A 23 -1.03 -9.67 -7.17
C TYR A 23 -1.41 -9.17 -8.56
N ALA A 24 -1.26 -7.87 -8.78
CA ALA A 24 -1.32 -7.28 -10.10
C ALA A 24 0.08 -6.88 -10.54
N SER A 25 0.35 -6.99 -11.85
CA SER A 25 1.53 -6.43 -12.49
C SER A 25 1.14 -5.41 -13.56
N GLY A 26 1.98 -4.39 -13.74
CA GLY A 26 1.77 -3.31 -14.71
C GLY A 26 3.03 -2.49 -14.93
N GLY A 27 2.91 -1.36 -15.61
CA GLY A 27 4.05 -0.52 -15.97
C GLY A 27 4.89 -1.12 -17.11
N ASP A 28 6.19 -0.91 -17.05
CA ASP A 28 7.15 -1.44 -18.02
C ASP A 28 7.55 -2.89 -17.66
N PRO A 29 7.21 -3.91 -18.47
CA PRO A 29 7.53 -5.29 -18.15
C PRO A 29 9.05 -5.57 -18.08
N ASP A 30 9.88 -4.80 -18.75
CA ASP A 30 11.33 -4.89 -18.72
C ASP A 30 11.97 -3.91 -17.73
N GLY A 31 11.14 -3.16 -16.99
CA GLY A 31 11.54 -2.13 -16.05
C GLY A 31 12.12 -2.67 -14.74
N VAL A 32 12.56 -1.75 -13.89
CA VAL A 32 13.04 -2.09 -12.54
C VAL A 32 11.87 -2.55 -11.67
N PRO A 33 11.96 -3.73 -11.01
CA PRO A 33 10.90 -4.21 -10.15
C PRO A 33 10.64 -3.28 -8.95
N VAL A 34 9.38 -2.93 -8.73
CA VAL A 34 8.92 -2.19 -7.56
C VAL A 34 7.69 -2.88 -6.99
N VAL A 35 7.77 -3.31 -5.73
CA VAL A 35 6.62 -3.84 -5.00
C VAL A 35 5.88 -2.69 -4.32
N VAL A 36 4.57 -2.59 -4.56
CA VAL A 36 3.75 -1.51 -4.04
C VAL A 36 2.72 -2.05 -3.06
N HIS A 37 2.72 -1.52 -1.84
CA HIS A 37 1.73 -1.85 -0.81
C HIS A 37 0.62 -0.80 -0.80
N HIS A 38 -0.60 -1.26 -1.10
CA HIS A 38 -1.82 -0.48 -1.09
C HIS A 38 -2.20 0.04 0.31
N GLY A 39 -3.14 0.98 0.40
CA GLY A 39 -3.67 1.50 1.67
C GLY A 39 -4.50 0.48 2.46
N THR A 40 -5.09 0.89 3.57
CA THR A 40 -5.99 0.09 4.39
C THR A 40 -7.34 0.81 4.54
N PRO A 41 -8.42 0.32 3.89
CA PRO A 41 -8.48 -0.83 2.98
C PRO A 41 -7.84 -0.56 1.62
N GLY A 42 -7.48 -1.62 0.91
CA GLY A 42 -6.98 -1.57 -0.46
C GLY A 42 -6.73 -2.99 -1.01
N SER A 43 -6.35 -3.06 -2.27
CA SER A 43 -6.13 -4.30 -3.01
C SER A 43 -5.04 -4.14 -4.08
N ARG A 44 -4.77 -5.20 -4.82
CA ARG A 44 -3.89 -5.16 -5.99
C ARG A 44 -4.34 -4.13 -7.06
N LEU A 45 -5.64 -3.76 -7.07
CA LEU A 45 -6.18 -2.81 -8.05
C LEU A 45 -5.70 -1.37 -7.80
N PHE A 46 -5.13 -1.07 -6.64
CA PHE A 46 -4.40 0.17 -6.36
C PHE A 46 -3.33 0.47 -7.43
N GLY A 47 -2.77 -0.57 -8.03
CA GLY A 47 -1.80 -0.44 -9.12
C GLY A 47 -2.29 0.37 -10.32
N ALA A 48 -3.61 0.47 -10.54
CA ALA A 48 -4.18 1.26 -11.64
C ALA A 48 -3.84 2.76 -11.51
N LEU A 49 -3.65 3.26 -10.29
CA LEU A 49 -3.22 4.64 -10.03
C LEU A 49 -1.76 4.91 -10.42
N LEU A 50 -0.96 3.85 -10.54
CA LEU A 50 0.50 3.91 -10.71
C LEU A 50 0.99 3.37 -12.05
N SER A 51 0.19 2.58 -12.78
CA SER A 51 0.62 1.84 -13.96
C SER A 51 1.14 2.75 -15.08
N GLY A 52 0.44 3.86 -15.38
CA GLY A 52 0.91 4.85 -16.36
C GLY A 52 2.26 5.48 -15.95
N PRO A 53 2.35 6.13 -14.77
CA PRO A 53 3.61 6.64 -14.26
C PRO A 53 4.74 5.61 -14.19
N ALA A 54 4.45 4.35 -13.86
CA ALA A 54 5.43 3.28 -13.84
C ALA A 54 5.99 2.97 -15.24
N ALA A 55 5.12 2.92 -16.25
CA ALA A 55 5.54 2.73 -17.63
C ALA A 55 6.44 3.89 -18.11
N GLU A 56 6.11 5.13 -17.74
CA GLU A 56 6.87 6.33 -18.11
C GLU A 56 8.24 6.39 -17.41
N THR A 57 8.37 5.76 -16.24
CA THR A 57 9.60 5.79 -15.42
C THR A 57 10.44 4.51 -15.53
N GLY A 58 10.07 3.56 -16.41
CA GLY A 58 10.79 2.30 -16.59
C GLY A 58 10.69 1.39 -15.37
N VAL A 59 9.52 1.36 -14.72
CA VAL A 59 9.24 0.55 -13.53
C VAL A 59 8.30 -0.59 -13.89
N ARG A 60 8.66 -1.81 -13.47
CA ARG A 60 7.79 -2.97 -13.43
C ARG A 60 7.09 -3.03 -12.07
N LEU A 61 5.78 -2.80 -12.06
CA LEU A 61 4.98 -2.85 -10.83
C LEU A 61 4.61 -4.29 -10.46
N LEU A 62 4.71 -4.58 -9.16
CA LEU A 62 4.12 -5.75 -8.52
C LEU A 62 3.29 -5.25 -7.32
N VAL A 63 1.98 -5.44 -7.37
CA VAL A 63 1.05 -4.93 -6.36
C VAL A 63 0.30 -6.10 -5.73
N PRO A 64 0.78 -6.67 -4.61
CA PRO A 64 0.12 -7.79 -3.97
C PRO A 64 -1.17 -7.37 -3.25
N ASP A 65 -2.20 -8.23 -3.32
CA ASP A 65 -3.25 -8.24 -2.32
C ASP A 65 -2.65 -8.73 -1.01
N ARG A 66 -2.53 -7.90 0.01
CA ARG A 66 -2.06 -8.36 1.32
C ARG A 66 -2.94 -9.47 1.88
N PRO A 67 -2.44 -10.35 2.77
CA PRO A 67 -3.19 -11.51 3.26
C PRO A 67 -4.60 -11.18 3.74
N GLY A 68 -5.62 -11.81 3.13
CA GLY A 68 -7.03 -11.63 3.43
C GLY A 68 -7.73 -10.50 2.69
N TYR A 69 -7.02 -9.73 1.86
CA TYR A 69 -7.62 -8.80 0.89
C TYR A 69 -7.79 -9.44 -0.48
N GLY A 70 -8.67 -8.87 -1.28
CA GLY A 70 -8.89 -9.23 -2.66
C GLY A 70 -8.98 -10.74 -2.87
N ARG A 71 -8.04 -11.31 -3.63
CA ARG A 71 -7.99 -12.73 -3.95
C ARG A 71 -6.97 -13.53 -3.12
N SER A 72 -6.18 -12.87 -2.28
CA SER A 72 -5.22 -13.54 -1.42
C SER A 72 -5.87 -14.34 -0.29
N SER A 73 -5.26 -15.46 0.06
CA SER A 73 -5.68 -16.28 1.20
C SER A 73 -5.65 -15.50 2.50
N PRO A 74 -6.57 -15.74 3.44
CA PRO A 74 -6.43 -15.20 4.78
C PRO A 74 -5.19 -15.82 5.47
N PRO A 75 -4.46 -15.05 6.30
CA PRO A 75 -3.31 -15.57 7.02
C PRO A 75 -3.73 -16.35 8.27
N ALA A 76 -2.75 -16.94 8.96
CA ALA A 76 -2.91 -17.49 10.31
C ALA A 76 -3.41 -16.41 11.29
N ALA A 77 -3.98 -16.84 12.43
CA ALA A 77 -4.59 -15.93 13.40
C ALA A 77 -3.57 -14.97 14.03
N GLU A 78 -2.35 -15.46 14.24
CA GLU A 78 -1.24 -14.72 14.87
C GLU A 78 -0.43 -13.88 13.89
N TRP A 79 -0.71 -13.98 12.58
CA TRP A 79 0.02 -13.28 11.54
C TRP A 79 -0.19 -11.75 11.66
N SER A 80 0.90 -11.02 11.56
CA SER A 80 0.92 -9.56 11.55
C SER A 80 1.72 -9.01 10.35
N TRP A 81 1.81 -7.68 10.23
CA TRP A 81 2.60 -7.05 9.18
C TRP A 81 4.12 -7.33 9.32
N GLU A 82 4.59 -7.69 10.49
CA GLU A 82 5.98 -8.08 10.76
C GLU A 82 6.35 -9.43 10.09
N ASP A 83 5.35 -10.27 9.80
CA ASP A 83 5.53 -11.55 9.08
C ASP A 83 5.57 -11.36 7.55
N TRP A 84 5.27 -10.17 7.08
CA TRP A 84 5.19 -9.86 5.65
C TRP A 84 6.45 -10.17 4.84
N PRO A 85 7.69 -9.99 5.34
CA PRO A 85 8.90 -10.34 4.59
C PRO A 85 8.92 -11.76 4.03
N ALA A 86 8.36 -12.73 4.75
CA ALA A 86 8.27 -14.11 4.26
C ALA A 86 7.30 -14.25 3.07
N ASP A 87 6.15 -13.55 3.11
CA ASP A 87 5.19 -13.55 2.01
C ASP A 87 5.75 -12.78 0.78
N LEU A 88 6.42 -11.66 1.02
CA LEU A 88 7.14 -10.91 -0.01
C LEU A 88 8.21 -11.78 -0.68
N GLY A 89 9.00 -12.50 0.12
CA GLY A 89 10.01 -13.43 -0.39
C GLY A 89 9.42 -14.44 -1.38
N GLY A 90 8.27 -15.02 -1.05
CA GLY A 90 7.55 -15.93 -1.93
C GLY A 90 7.10 -15.28 -3.25
N LEU A 91 6.69 -14.02 -3.22
CA LEU A 91 6.34 -13.25 -4.42
C LEU A 91 7.59 -13.00 -5.29
N LEU A 92 8.67 -12.52 -4.68
CA LEU A 92 9.92 -12.21 -5.40
C LEU A 92 10.52 -13.47 -6.05
N ASP A 93 10.43 -14.63 -5.36
CA ASP A 93 10.87 -15.92 -5.91
C ASP A 93 10.01 -16.33 -7.12
N ALA A 94 8.68 -16.23 -7.01
CA ALA A 94 7.75 -16.56 -8.10
C ALA A 94 7.99 -15.70 -9.36
N GLU A 95 8.35 -14.43 -9.16
CA GLU A 95 8.61 -13.46 -10.22
C GLU A 95 10.08 -13.40 -10.66
N SER A 96 10.95 -14.24 -10.07
CA SER A 96 12.40 -14.27 -10.32
C SER A 96 13.05 -12.90 -10.14
N VAL A 97 12.66 -12.18 -9.09
CA VAL A 97 13.15 -10.85 -8.76
C VAL A 97 14.29 -10.97 -7.74
N GLU A 98 15.50 -10.59 -8.16
CA GLU A 98 16.70 -10.57 -7.32
C GLU A 98 16.86 -9.25 -6.54
N ARG A 99 16.25 -8.16 -7.01
CA ARG A 99 16.30 -6.84 -6.37
C ARG A 99 15.08 -6.02 -6.73
N ALA A 100 14.45 -5.39 -5.74
CA ALA A 100 13.28 -4.54 -5.91
C ALA A 100 13.36 -3.28 -5.04
N GLY A 101 12.74 -2.20 -5.55
CA GLY A 101 12.29 -1.11 -4.69
C GLY A 101 10.97 -1.46 -4.03
N VAL A 102 10.66 -0.83 -2.91
CA VAL A 102 9.37 -1.00 -2.22
C VAL A 102 8.72 0.35 -1.97
N LEU A 103 7.43 0.46 -2.25
CA LEU A 103 6.63 1.67 -2.00
C LEU A 103 5.42 1.32 -1.15
N GLY A 104 5.18 2.06 -0.06
CA GLY A 104 4.00 1.94 0.77
C GLY A 104 3.14 3.20 0.74
N PHE A 105 1.83 3.04 0.50
CA PHE A 105 0.86 4.12 0.63
C PHE A 105 -0.01 3.90 1.87
N SER A 106 -0.20 4.95 2.69
CA SER A 106 -1.10 4.92 3.84
C SER A 106 -0.81 3.71 4.75
N GLY A 107 -1.79 2.83 5.00
CA GLY A 107 -1.61 1.57 5.73
C GLY A 107 -0.66 0.56 5.08
N GLY A 108 -0.16 0.83 3.88
CA GLY A 108 0.91 0.04 3.25
C GLY A 108 2.31 0.36 3.76
N GLY A 109 2.49 1.47 4.48
CA GLY A 109 3.79 1.89 5.00
C GLY A 109 4.46 0.90 5.95
N PRO A 110 3.79 0.38 6.98
CA PRO A 110 4.35 -0.64 7.88
C PRO A 110 4.84 -1.89 7.14
N PHE A 111 4.12 -2.32 6.10
CA PHE A 111 4.52 -3.45 5.26
C PHE A 111 5.76 -3.14 4.41
N ALA A 112 5.84 -1.92 3.88
CA ALA A 112 7.01 -1.47 3.14
C ALA A 112 8.26 -1.39 4.02
N LEU A 113 8.11 -0.95 5.27
CA LEU A 113 9.20 -0.90 6.25
C LEU A 113 9.62 -2.31 6.70
N ALA A 114 8.65 -3.20 6.99
CA ALA A 114 8.96 -4.59 7.31
C ALA A 114 9.68 -5.31 6.16
N ALA A 115 9.30 -5.02 4.91
CA ALA A 115 9.94 -5.55 3.72
C ALA A 115 11.45 -5.26 3.65
N ALA A 116 11.93 -4.19 4.31
CA ALA A 116 13.36 -3.83 4.35
C ALA A 116 14.27 -4.89 4.99
N SER A 117 13.72 -5.86 5.71
CA SER A 117 14.47 -7.00 6.25
C SER A 117 14.78 -8.10 5.22
N ASP A 118 14.19 -8.07 4.01
CA ASP A 118 14.60 -8.93 2.90
C ASP A 118 15.77 -8.27 2.14
N ASP A 119 16.88 -8.96 2.02
CA ASP A 119 18.13 -8.47 1.41
C ASP A 119 17.95 -8.02 -0.06
N ARG A 120 16.87 -8.44 -0.71
CA ARG A 120 16.51 -8.01 -2.08
C ARG A 120 15.87 -6.63 -2.14
N VAL A 121 15.45 -6.08 -1.01
CA VAL A 121 14.87 -4.73 -0.96
C VAL A 121 15.98 -3.70 -0.98
N ALA A 122 15.99 -2.85 -2.00
CA ALA A 122 17.02 -1.85 -2.21
C ALA A 122 16.72 -0.51 -1.55
N ARG A 123 15.45 -0.10 -1.52
CA ARG A 123 15.00 1.21 -1.04
C ARG A 123 13.53 1.12 -0.62
N VAL A 124 13.14 1.93 0.36
CA VAL A 124 11.75 2.04 0.83
C VAL A 124 11.23 3.46 0.63
N GLY A 125 10.15 3.60 -0.13
CA GLY A 125 9.38 4.84 -0.28
C GLY A 125 8.11 4.79 0.55
N LEU A 126 7.78 5.88 1.23
CA LEU A 126 6.56 6.03 2.02
C LEU A 126 5.75 7.23 1.53
N VAL A 127 4.49 7.02 1.19
CA VAL A 127 3.58 8.10 0.76
C VAL A 127 2.39 8.15 1.70
N SER A 128 2.18 9.28 2.39
CA SER A 128 1.08 9.47 3.35
C SER A 128 0.94 8.27 4.30
N SER A 129 2.07 7.81 4.84
CA SER A 129 2.17 6.51 5.53
C SER A 129 1.57 6.53 6.93
N VAL A 130 0.98 5.40 7.34
CA VAL A 130 0.77 5.09 8.75
C VAL A 130 2.10 4.69 9.38
N VAL A 131 2.34 5.12 10.62
CA VAL A 131 3.48 4.69 11.44
C VAL A 131 2.95 4.09 12.74
N PRO A 132 3.19 2.80 13.02
CA PRO A 132 2.85 2.19 14.30
C PRO A 132 3.74 2.73 15.45
N PRO A 133 3.19 2.86 16.69
CA PRO A 133 1.78 2.66 17.05
C PRO A 133 0.88 3.78 16.52
N ALA A 134 -0.22 3.40 15.85
CA ALA A 134 -1.14 4.36 15.26
C ALA A 134 -2.20 4.81 16.27
N GLU A 135 -2.21 6.09 16.58
CA GLU A 135 -3.19 6.73 17.46
C GLU A 135 -4.23 7.49 16.61
N ASN A 136 -5.16 6.75 15.96
CA ASN A 136 -6.21 7.34 15.16
C ASN A 136 -7.59 6.71 15.43
N THR A 137 -8.64 7.28 14.85
CA THR A 137 -10.02 6.81 15.02
C THR A 137 -10.20 5.35 14.59
N LEU A 138 -9.54 4.90 13.51
CA LEU A 138 -9.64 3.52 13.03
C LEU A 138 -8.99 2.54 14.00
N ALA A 139 -7.83 2.88 14.56
CA ALA A 139 -7.17 2.10 15.60
C ALA A 139 -8.05 1.97 16.86
N THR A 140 -8.69 3.06 17.28
CA THR A 140 -9.63 3.05 18.39
C THR A 140 -10.85 2.15 18.10
N LEU A 141 -11.47 2.27 16.93
CA LEU A 141 -12.59 1.43 16.52
C LEU A 141 -12.21 -0.04 16.36
N ALA A 142 -10.98 -0.35 15.96
CA ALA A 142 -10.49 -1.72 15.83
C ALA A 142 -10.41 -2.45 17.18
N SER A 143 -10.31 -1.71 18.29
CA SER A 143 -10.34 -2.26 19.64
C SER A 143 -11.75 -2.69 20.10
N VAL A 144 -12.80 -2.16 19.44
CA VAL A 144 -14.20 -2.51 19.73
C VAL A 144 -14.64 -3.65 18.82
N PRO A 145 -15.03 -4.83 19.36
CA PRO A 145 -15.43 -5.97 18.55
C PRO A 145 -16.50 -5.61 17.51
N PHE A 146 -16.27 -5.98 16.27
CA PHE A 146 -17.17 -5.78 15.13
C PHE A 146 -17.46 -4.33 14.70
N ALA A 147 -17.09 -3.31 15.49
CA ALA A 147 -17.43 -1.92 15.16
C ALA A 147 -16.80 -1.46 13.86
N LEU A 148 -15.49 -1.68 13.70
CA LEU A 148 -14.77 -1.31 12.47
C LEU A 148 -15.29 -2.08 11.24
N ARG A 149 -15.59 -3.37 11.40
CA ARG A 149 -16.19 -4.17 10.30
C ARG A 149 -17.56 -3.68 9.89
N ALA A 150 -18.40 -3.31 10.86
CA ALA A 150 -19.73 -2.76 10.57
C ALA A 150 -19.61 -1.41 9.83
N MET A 151 -18.70 -0.54 10.27
CA MET A 151 -18.46 0.73 9.64
C MET A 151 -18.05 0.57 8.16
N PHE A 152 -17.06 -0.28 7.86
CA PHE A 152 -16.62 -0.49 6.48
C PHE A 152 -17.67 -1.18 5.61
N ARG A 153 -18.48 -2.09 6.15
CA ARG A 153 -19.60 -2.68 5.40
C ARG A 153 -20.67 -1.65 5.04
N ILE A 154 -20.96 -0.72 5.94
CA ILE A 154 -21.89 0.39 5.67
C ILE A 154 -21.28 1.33 4.65
N SER A 155 -20.00 1.68 4.80
CA SER A 155 -19.28 2.54 3.85
C SER A 155 -19.27 1.95 2.44
N ASP A 156 -18.98 0.65 2.29
CA ASP A 156 -19.02 -0.07 1.02
C ASP A 156 -20.42 -0.07 0.38
N ALA A 157 -21.45 -0.36 1.17
CA ALA A 157 -22.83 -0.33 0.69
C ALA A 157 -23.27 1.08 0.25
N VAL A 158 -22.87 2.12 0.98
CA VAL A 158 -23.14 3.53 0.61
C VAL A 158 -22.38 3.90 -0.66
N ALA A 159 -21.11 3.54 -0.74
CA ALA A 159 -20.26 3.81 -1.91
C ALA A 159 -20.80 3.16 -3.18
N SER A 160 -21.30 1.92 -3.07
CA SER A 160 -21.92 1.19 -4.20
C SER A 160 -23.16 1.88 -4.78
N ILE A 161 -23.87 2.67 -3.96
CA ILE A 161 -25.06 3.42 -4.39
C ILE A 161 -24.67 4.83 -4.86
N SER A 162 -23.72 5.47 -4.19
CA SER A 162 -23.35 6.88 -4.42
C SER A 162 -22.30 7.05 -5.53
N GLY A 163 -21.67 5.96 -5.96
CA GLY A 163 -20.66 5.94 -7.03
C GLY A 163 -19.25 6.33 -6.58
N PRO A 164 -18.28 6.33 -7.53
CA PRO A 164 -16.85 6.48 -7.25
C PRO A 164 -16.48 7.73 -6.45
N SER A 165 -17.13 8.84 -6.68
CA SER A 165 -16.85 10.11 -5.98
C SER A 165 -17.06 10.00 -4.46
N ALA A 166 -17.98 9.17 -3.99
CA ALA A 166 -18.22 8.97 -2.56
C ALA A 166 -17.07 8.19 -1.88
N VAL A 167 -16.36 7.35 -2.62
CA VAL A 167 -15.14 6.70 -2.13
C VAL A 167 -13.99 7.71 -2.11
N VAL A 168 -13.79 8.43 -3.21
CA VAL A 168 -12.70 9.42 -3.37
C VAL A 168 -12.74 10.48 -2.27
N SER A 169 -13.94 11.00 -1.93
CA SER A 169 -14.09 12.03 -0.90
C SER A 169 -13.65 11.61 0.52
N GLN A 170 -13.38 10.32 0.75
CA GLN A 170 -12.79 9.85 2.00
C GLN A 170 -11.27 10.09 2.07
N TYR A 171 -10.63 10.40 0.95
CA TYR A 171 -9.18 10.50 0.83
C TYR A 171 -8.67 11.83 0.27
N THR A 172 -9.56 12.61 -0.37
CA THR A 172 -9.20 13.93 -0.95
C THR A 172 -10.41 14.83 -1.11
N ASP A 173 -10.22 16.11 -0.86
CA ASP A 173 -11.20 17.18 -1.18
C ASP A 173 -11.01 17.71 -2.61
N ARG A 174 -9.96 17.26 -3.31
CA ARG A 174 -9.65 17.68 -4.68
C ARG A 174 -10.55 16.98 -5.69
N SER A 175 -10.92 17.67 -6.73
CA SER A 175 -11.50 17.02 -7.92
C SER A 175 -10.45 16.15 -8.61
N VAL A 176 -10.79 14.91 -8.87
CA VAL A 176 -9.96 13.97 -9.64
C VAL A 176 -10.65 13.63 -10.96
N SER A 177 -9.89 13.11 -11.93
CA SER A 177 -10.47 12.62 -13.19
C SER A 177 -11.27 11.34 -12.99
N ASP A 178 -12.25 11.08 -13.87
CA ASP A 178 -13.09 9.87 -13.81
C ASP A 178 -12.26 8.57 -13.74
N PRO A 179 -11.19 8.36 -14.55
CA PRO A 179 -10.36 7.16 -14.43
C PRO A 179 -9.69 6.99 -13.05
N VAL A 180 -9.28 8.08 -12.39
CA VAL A 180 -8.73 8.03 -11.03
C VAL A 180 -9.83 7.67 -10.04
N ALA A 181 -11.02 8.28 -10.16
CA ALA A 181 -12.14 7.98 -9.28
C ALA A 181 -12.59 6.52 -9.40
N GLU A 182 -12.67 5.99 -10.62
CA GLU A 182 -13.01 4.59 -10.89
C GLU A 182 -11.95 3.63 -10.31
N ALA A 183 -10.65 3.96 -10.47
CA ALA A 183 -9.57 3.14 -9.92
C ALA A 183 -9.60 3.09 -8.39
N VAL A 184 -9.81 4.24 -7.72
CA VAL A 184 -9.93 4.30 -6.25
C VAL A 184 -11.15 3.52 -5.77
N ALA A 185 -12.30 3.63 -6.44
CA ALA A 185 -13.50 2.89 -6.07
C ALA A 185 -13.33 1.38 -6.30
N ALA A 186 -12.74 0.98 -7.43
CA ALA A 186 -12.48 -0.43 -7.72
C ALA A 186 -11.55 -1.07 -6.68
N ASP A 187 -10.48 -0.36 -6.28
CA ASP A 187 -9.56 -0.78 -5.23
C ASP A 187 -10.28 -0.99 -3.89
N PHE A 188 -11.09 -0.01 -3.49
CA PHE A 188 -11.86 -0.05 -2.25
C PHE A 188 -12.88 -1.20 -2.22
N HIS A 189 -13.66 -1.38 -3.28
CA HIS A 189 -14.66 -2.45 -3.37
C HIS A 189 -14.01 -3.85 -3.39
N GLU A 190 -12.94 -4.04 -4.18
CA GLU A 190 -12.19 -5.30 -4.21
C GLU A 190 -11.61 -5.65 -2.84
N ALA A 191 -11.11 -4.64 -2.10
CA ALA A 191 -10.60 -4.84 -0.75
C ALA A 191 -11.66 -5.36 0.22
N LEU A 192 -12.92 -4.99 0.03
CA LEU A 192 -14.05 -5.32 0.92
C LEU A 192 -14.94 -6.45 0.40
N ASP A 193 -14.73 -6.97 -0.80
CA ASP A 193 -15.53 -8.04 -1.42
C ASP A 193 -15.68 -9.27 -0.49
N ARG A 194 -14.61 -9.62 0.21
CA ARG A 194 -14.58 -10.72 1.19
C ARG A 194 -14.84 -10.26 2.63
N GLY A 195 -15.28 -9.01 2.81
CA GLY A 195 -15.59 -8.36 4.08
C GLY A 195 -14.37 -7.71 4.73
N ALA A 196 -14.58 -7.00 5.85
CA ALA A 196 -13.61 -6.09 6.46
C ALA A 196 -12.74 -6.74 7.57
N ARG A 197 -12.56 -8.07 7.56
CA ARG A 197 -11.73 -8.74 8.59
C ARG A 197 -10.25 -8.37 8.49
N ALA A 198 -9.74 -8.24 7.28
CA ALA A 198 -8.35 -7.84 7.05
C ALA A 198 -8.11 -6.41 7.55
N VAL A 199 -9.04 -5.49 7.25
CA VAL A 199 -8.99 -4.09 7.73
C VAL A 199 -8.95 -4.02 9.26
N GLU A 200 -9.83 -4.79 9.94
CA GLU A 200 -9.85 -4.83 11.41
C GLU A 200 -8.54 -5.38 11.99
N ARG A 201 -8.01 -6.46 11.41
CA ARG A 201 -6.75 -7.07 11.84
C ARG A 201 -5.59 -6.09 11.70
N GLU A 202 -5.43 -5.45 10.55
CA GLU A 202 -4.35 -4.49 10.31
C GLU A 202 -4.43 -3.28 11.23
N ASN A 203 -5.60 -2.65 11.36
CA ASN A 203 -5.74 -1.51 12.28
C ASN A 203 -5.48 -1.88 13.75
N ARG A 204 -5.84 -3.10 14.16
CA ARG A 204 -5.51 -3.58 15.50
C ARG A 204 -4.00 -3.78 15.67
N ALA A 205 -3.33 -4.35 14.67
CA ALA A 205 -1.88 -4.51 14.68
C ALA A 205 -1.16 -3.15 14.69
N PHE A 206 -1.60 -2.19 13.86
CA PHE A 206 -1.03 -0.83 13.84
C PHE A 206 -1.20 -0.10 15.18
N ALA A 207 -2.26 -0.37 15.93
CA ALA A 207 -2.49 0.24 17.25
C ALA A 207 -1.59 -0.34 18.35
N SER A 208 -1.16 -1.59 18.23
CA SER A 208 -0.48 -2.33 19.31
C SER A 208 1.00 -2.61 19.06
N ALA A 209 1.45 -2.60 17.82
CA ALA A 209 2.84 -2.86 17.47
C ALA A 209 3.68 -1.58 17.48
N SER A 210 4.98 -1.72 17.68
CA SER A 210 5.97 -0.67 17.47
C SER A 210 6.90 -1.08 16.33
N LEU A 211 7.28 -0.12 15.51
CA LEU A 211 8.29 -0.34 14.49
C LEU A 211 9.67 -0.37 15.15
N ASP A 212 10.48 -1.36 14.79
CA ASP A 212 11.91 -1.39 15.11
C ASP A 212 12.68 -0.67 13.98
N ALA A 213 13.03 0.58 14.21
CA ALA A 213 13.77 1.39 13.24
C ALA A 213 15.16 0.82 12.95
N ASP A 214 15.80 0.17 13.92
CA ASP A 214 17.13 -0.45 13.75
C ASP A 214 17.11 -1.62 12.75
N SER A 215 15.93 -2.21 12.49
CA SER A 215 15.77 -3.27 11.50
C SER A 215 15.74 -2.77 10.05
N VAL A 216 15.64 -1.45 9.82
CA VAL A 216 15.55 -0.85 8.49
C VAL A 216 16.94 -0.42 8.01
N GLY A 217 17.66 -1.33 7.35
CA GLY A 217 19.03 -1.12 6.88
C GLY A 217 19.17 -0.51 5.48
N VAL A 218 18.10 -0.01 4.87
CA VAL A 218 18.10 0.52 3.50
C VAL A 218 17.68 1.98 3.47
N PRO A 219 18.05 2.75 2.43
CA PRO A 219 17.61 4.14 2.30
C PRO A 219 16.08 4.27 2.30
N VAL A 220 15.57 5.21 3.12
CA VAL A 220 14.13 5.51 3.23
C VAL A 220 13.85 6.94 2.80
N ARG A 221 12.77 7.14 2.04
CA ARG A 221 12.25 8.49 1.73
C ARG A 221 10.74 8.52 1.91
N ALA A 222 10.26 9.59 2.53
CA ALA A 222 8.83 9.81 2.72
C ALA A 222 8.35 11.10 2.05
N TRP A 223 7.14 11.04 1.50
CA TRP A 223 6.34 12.16 1.01
C TRP A 223 5.04 12.22 1.81
N HIS A 224 4.74 13.38 2.38
CA HIS A 224 3.57 13.52 3.23
C HIS A 224 2.85 14.86 3.01
N GLY A 225 1.53 14.79 2.94
CA GLY A 225 0.68 15.96 2.73
C GLY A 225 0.60 16.88 3.95
N THR A 226 0.68 18.19 3.73
CA THR A 226 0.53 19.18 4.82
C THR A 226 -0.91 19.30 5.33
N THR A 227 -1.88 18.86 4.52
CA THR A 227 -3.31 18.85 4.86
C THR A 227 -3.88 17.44 4.92
N ASP A 228 -3.02 16.42 5.15
CA ASP A 228 -3.43 15.03 5.31
C ASP A 228 -4.14 14.83 6.65
N GLU A 229 -5.46 14.62 6.62
CA GLU A 229 -6.29 14.36 7.80
C GLU A 229 -6.48 12.87 8.08
N ASN A 230 -6.05 11.98 7.15
CA ASN A 230 -6.16 10.53 7.32
C ASN A 230 -5.00 9.96 8.13
N THR A 231 -3.79 10.48 7.91
CA THR A 231 -2.59 10.06 8.62
C THR A 231 -1.83 11.27 9.17
N PRO A 232 -1.45 11.27 10.46
CA PRO A 232 -0.69 12.37 11.04
C PRO A 232 0.71 12.49 10.44
N LEU A 233 1.12 13.70 10.07
CA LEU A 233 2.45 13.98 9.53
C LEU A 233 3.57 13.78 10.58
N SER A 234 3.33 14.14 11.83
CA SER A 234 4.35 14.17 12.88
C SER A 234 5.01 12.82 13.14
N PRO A 235 4.28 11.69 13.30
CA PRO A 235 4.91 10.38 13.49
C PRO A 235 5.82 9.96 12.31
N VAL A 236 5.39 10.27 11.07
CA VAL A 236 6.20 9.94 9.89
C VAL A 236 7.49 10.73 9.87
N ARG A 237 7.43 12.04 10.19
CA ARG A 237 8.63 12.89 10.28
C ARG A 237 9.59 12.36 11.33
N SER A 238 9.09 12.05 12.55
CA SER A 238 9.93 11.53 13.63
C SER A 238 10.61 10.21 13.25
N LEU A 239 9.90 9.32 12.60
CA LEU A 239 10.46 8.05 12.10
C LEU A 239 11.55 8.29 11.06
N ILE A 240 11.32 9.19 10.09
CA ILE A 240 12.30 9.47 9.04
C ILE A 240 13.55 10.13 9.60
N ASP A 241 13.41 11.00 10.62
CA ASP A 241 14.54 11.59 11.33
C ASP A 241 15.36 10.51 12.08
N GLU A 242 14.69 9.52 12.69
CA GLU A 242 15.33 8.38 13.37
C GLU A 242 16.07 7.45 12.39
N LEU A 243 15.50 7.25 11.19
CA LEU A 243 16.11 6.44 10.12
C LEU A 243 17.18 7.17 9.32
N ASP A 244 17.54 8.42 9.65
CA ASP A 244 18.40 9.28 8.84
C ASP A 244 17.95 9.35 7.37
N GLY A 245 16.64 9.30 7.16
CA GLY A 245 16.01 9.25 5.86
C GLY A 245 15.75 10.65 5.27
N THR A 246 15.06 10.67 4.12
CA THR A 246 14.67 11.93 3.47
C THR A 246 13.17 12.16 3.62
N PHE A 247 12.76 13.30 4.14
CA PHE A 247 11.37 13.69 4.31
C PHE A 247 11.02 14.90 3.42
N GLU A 248 9.92 14.77 2.66
CA GLU A 248 9.37 15.84 1.81
C GLU A 248 7.92 16.11 2.16
N THR A 249 7.60 17.37 2.48
CA THR A 249 6.23 17.82 2.61
C THR A 249 5.65 18.24 1.26
N VAL A 250 4.37 17.92 1.03
CA VAL A 250 3.61 18.25 -0.17
C VAL A 250 2.41 19.08 0.22
N GLU A 251 2.13 20.16 -0.50
CA GLU A 251 0.91 20.95 -0.28
C GLU A 251 -0.32 20.23 -0.85
N ALA A 252 -0.70 19.15 -0.19
CA ALA A 252 -1.77 18.24 -0.61
C ALA A 252 -2.37 17.52 0.60
N ASP A 253 -3.54 16.92 0.39
CA ASP A 253 -4.17 15.96 1.28
C ASP A 253 -3.65 14.52 1.04
N HIS A 254 -4.31 13.54 1.61
CA HIS A 254 -3.89 12.14 1.61
C HIS A 254 -3.68 11.56 0.20
N LEU A 255 -4.75 11.50 -0.60
CA LEU A 255 -4.68 10.99 -1.98
C LEU A 255 -3.95 11.96 -2.91
N GLY A 256 -4.12 13.26 -2.70
CA GLY A 256 -3.44 14.30 -3.47
C GLY A 256 -1.92 14.16 -3.42
N THR A 257 -1.36 13.81 -2.26
CA THR A 257 0.08 13.54 -2.10
C THR A 257 0.55 12.41 -3.01
N LEU A 258 -0.21 11.30 -3.05
CA LEU A 258 0.10 10.19 -3.93
C LEU A 258 0.05 10.63 -5.40
N LEU A 259 -1.02 11.28 -5.82
CA LEU A 259 -1.22 11.68 -7.22
C LEU A 259 -0.13 12.65 -7.70
N ASP A 260 0.31 13.56 -6.83
CA ASP A 260 1.34 14.56 -7.14
C ASP A 260 2.76 13.98 -7.12
N ARG A 261 3.01 12.89 -6.39
CA ARG A 261 4.37 12.35 -6.17
C ARG A 261 4.60 10.94 -6.71
N ARG A 262 3.58 10.27 -7.26
CA ARG A 262 3.66 8.86 -7.68
C ARG A 262 4.82 8.59 -8.66
N ALA A 263 5.04 9.44 -9.66
CA ALA A 263 6.16 9.28 -10.59
C ALA A 263 7.51 9.44 -9.88
N ALA A 264 7.68 10.53 -9.10
CA ALA A 264 8.92 10.79 -8.36
C ALA A 264 9.22 9.70 -7.31
N ALA A 265 8.19 9.16 -6.67
CA ALA A 265 8.33 8.07 -5.70
C ALA A 265 8.77 6.77 -6.39
N LEU A 266 8.15 6.42 -7.52
CA LEU A 266 8.54 5.26 -8.32
C LEU A 266 9.96 5.39 -8.85
N GLU A 267 10.33 6.53 -9.43
CA GLU A 267 11.70 6.79 -9.88
C GLU A 267 12.70 6.65 -8.74
N TRP A 268 12.37 7.15 -7.55
CA TRP A 268 13.30 7.13 -6.43
C TRP A 268 13.54 5.70 -5.91
N VAL A 269 12.48 4.90 -5.73
CA VAL A 269 12.62 3.52 -5.24
C VAL A 269 13.24 2.59 -6.29
N ALA A 270 13.11 2.91 -7.59
CA ALA A 270 13.67 2.14 -8.70
C ALA A 270 15.13 2.47 -9.01
N ARG A 271 15.75 3.46 -8.33
CA ARG A 271 17.17 3.83 -8.61
C ARG A 271 18.10 2.66 -8.38
N LYS A 272 18.86 2.33 -9.41
CA LYS A 272 20.04 1.47 -9.30
C LYS A 272 21.13 2.28 -8.57
N GLU A 273 21.81 1.67 -7.61
CA GLU A 273 22.97 2.26 -6.98
C GLU A 273 24.08 2.52 -8.00
#